data_3b5f78e3b94603f333eb90b2fb2ba30c
#
_entry.id   3b5f78e3b94603f333eb90b2fb2ba30c
#
_cell.length_a   1.000
_cell.length_b   1.000
_cell.length_c   1.000
_cell.angle_alpha   90.00
_cell.angle_beta   90.00
_cell.angle_gamma   90.00
#
_symmetry.space_group_name_H-M   'P 1'
#
loop_
_entity.id
_entity.type
_entity.pdbx_description
1 polymer ?
#
loop_
_entity_poly.entity_id
_entity_poly.type
_entity_poly.pdbx_seq_one_letter_code
_entity_poly.pdbx_strand_id
1 'polypeptide(L)'
;MRQIKFRAQDIASNKWLYGDLRHHKDDVCIFEQEGNKGEQVKRDTIGQFVGLKDKNGKEIYEGDIIKSTDYPFMDEGKVNYLGIVSCDTHDSIGEFYVMLYVTKESERRGISNFTNKSFYDLQMENVEVVGNIFDNRGMFRDSDEEIMLWYLED
;
A
#
# COMPACT_ATOMS: atom_id res chain seq x y z
N MET A 1 5.20 -21.33 -3.53
CA MET A 1 4.35 -21.03 -2.34
C MET A 1 4.43 -19.53 -2.10
N ARG A 2 3.30 -18.83 -1.94
CA ARG A 2 3.28 -17.38 -1.66
C ARG A 2 3.89 -17.13 -0.27
N GLN A 3 4.83 -16.21 -0.16
CA GLN A 3 5.39 -15.81 1.11
C GLN A 3 4.39 -14.93 1.85
N ILE A 4 4.02 -15.31 3.07
CA ILE A 4 3.20 -14.49 3.96
C ILE A 4 4.15 -13.73 4.87
N LYS A 5 4.09 -12.40 4.81
CA LYS A 5 4.96 -11.51 5.57
C LYS A 5 4.21 -10.23 5.86
N PHE A 6 4.50 -9.61 6.99
CA PHE A 6 3.88 -8.37 7.42
C PHE A 6 4.95 -7.30 7.66
N ARG A 7 4.52 -6.05 7.67
CA ARG A 7 5.28 -4.94 8.24
C ARG A 7 4.42 -4.17 9.23
N ALA A 8 5.04 -3.50 10.18
CA ALA A 8 4.38 -2.54 11.06
C ALA A 8 5.42 -1.62 11.71
N GLN A 9 4.99 -0.49 12.28
CA GLN A 9 5.88 0.39 13.03
C GLN A 9 6.04 -0.09 14.46
N ASP A 10 7.29 -0.18 14.92
CA ASP A 10 7.63 -0.39 16.31
C ASP A 10 7.03 0.71 17.19
N ILE A 11 6.41 0.31 18.31
CA ILE A 11 5.66 1.25 19.17
C ILE A 11 6.54 2.32 19.82
N ALA A 12 7.80 2.00 20.09
CA ALA A 12 8.73 2.88 20.79
C ALA A 12 9.54 3.77 19.82
N SER A 13 10.02 3.20 18.74
CA SER A 13 10.96 3.87 17.83
C SER A 13 10.35 4.40 16.54
N ASN A 14 9.12 4.01 16.21
CA ASN A 14 8.46 4.24 14.92
C ASN A 14 9.21 3.65 13.71
N LYS A 15 10.20 2.80 13.92
CA LYS A 15 10.89 2.11 12.83
C LYS A 15 10.00 1.03 12.24
N TRP A 16 10.07 0.88 10.93
CA TRP A 16 9.40 -0.22 10.24
C TRP A 16 10.11 -1.54 10.50
N LEU A 17 9.33 -2.53 10.96
CA LEU A 17 9.75 -3.91 11.18
C LEU A 17 9.05 -4.80 10.15
N TYR A 18 9.71 -5.89 9.75
CA TYR A 18 9.25 -6.79 8.70
C TYR A 18 9.40 -8.23 9.15
N GLY A 19 8.35 -9.03 9.10
CA GLY A 19 8.41 -10.42 9.52
C GLY A 19 7.06 -11.08 9.76
N ASP A 20 7.04 -12.05 10.64
CA ASP A 20 5.84 -12.78 11.06
C ASP A 20 5.05 -11.97 12.07
N LEU A 21 3.74 -11.85 11.83
CA LEU A 21 2.81 -11.20 12.76
C LEU A 21 2.27 -12.21 13.75
N ARG A 22 2.36 -11.91 15.05
CA ARG A 22 1.77 -12.73 16.13
C ARG A 22 1.03 -11.89 17.13
N HIS A 23 -0.13 -12.39 17.53
CA HIS A 23 -0.89 -11.85 18.65
C HIS A 23 -0.39 -12.45 19.95
N HIS A 24 -0.17 -11.61 20.95
CA HIS A 24 0.17 -12.01 22.31
C HIS A 24 -0.67 -11.24 23.32
N LYS A 25 -1.73 -11.86 23.86
CA LYS A 25 -2.76 -11.24 24.70
C LYS A 25 -3.39 -10.03 23.97
N ASP A 26 -3.24 -8.84 24.52
CA ASP A 26 -3.75 -7.60 23.96
C ASP A 26 -2.76 -6.90 23.01
N ASP A 27 -1.57 -7.46 22.83
CA ASP A 27 -0.50 -6.90 22.02
C ASP A 27 -0.36 -7.61 20.68
N VAL A 28 0.24 -6.92 19.73
CA VAL A 28 0.64 -7.47 18.44
C VAL A 28 2.13 -7.22 18.25
N CYS A 29 2.84 -8.26 17.83
CA CYS A 29 4.28 -8.21 17.66
C CYS A 29 4.70 -8.67 16.28
N ILE A 30 5.77 -8.06 15.75
CA ILE A 30 6.49 -8.54 14.55
C ILE A 30 7.72 -9.32 15.04
N PHE A 31 7.92 -10.50 14.42
CA PHE A 31 9.10 -11.34 14.61
C PHE A 31 9.89 -11.31 13.31
N GLU A 32 11.03 -10.64 13.33
CA GLU A 32 11.96 -10.65 12.19
C GLU A 32 12.59 -12.05 12.07
N GLN A 33 12.84 -12.51 10.84
CA GLN A 33 13.24 -13.91 10.56
C GLN A 33 14.54 -14.34 11.25
N GLU A 34 15.40 -13.39 11.60
CA GLU A 34 16.70 -13.67 12.23
C GLU A 34 16.70 -13.54 13.76
N GLY A 35 15.57 -13.16 14.39
CA GLY A 35 15.47 -12.94 15.82
C GLY A 35 14.32 -13.72 16.46
N ASN A 36 14.59 -14.39 17.58
CA ASN A 36 13.55 -15.06 18.39
C ASN A 36 12.73 -14.08 19.25
N LYS A 37 13.02 -12.78 19.18
CA LYS A 37 12.37 -11.74 19.96
C LYS A 37 11.37 -10.98 19.11
N GLY A 38 10.10 -10.96 19.52
CA GLY A 38 9.06 -10.16 18.92
C GLY A 38 9.10 -8.74 19.46
N GLU A 39 8.98 -7.76 18.57
CA GLU A 39 8.87 -6.36 18.94
C GLU A 39 7.41 -5.91 18.81
N GLN A 40 6.92 -5.23 19.85
CA GLN A 40 5.54 -4.71 19.89
C GLN A 40 5.36 -3.60 18.86
N VAL A 41 4.25 -3.67 18.12
CA VAL A 41 3.98 -2.75 17.01
C VAL A 41 2.66 -2.02 17.16
N LYS A 42 2.54 -0.89 16.45
CA LYS A 42 1.30 -0.13 16.33
C LYS A 42 0.35 -0.88 15.41
N ARG A 43 -0.85 -1.21 15.92
CA ARG A 43 -1.86 -2.00 15.19
C ARG A 43 -2.34 -1.35 13.91
N ASP A 44 -2.53 -0.05 13.93
CA ASP A 44 -3.01 0.76 12.81
C ASP A 44 -2.00 0.86 11.66
N THR A 45 -0.76 0.44 11.87
CA THR A 45 0.30 0.46 10.84
C THR A 45 0.58 -0.91 10.22
N ILE A 46 -0.14 -1.95 10.64
CA ILE A 46 0.06 -3.31 10.13
C ILE A 46 -0.36 -3.36 8.65
N GLY A 47 0.53 -3.87 7.81
CA GLY A 47 0.26 -4.12 6.40
C GLY A 47 0.85 -5.45 5.94
N GLN A 48 0.10 -6.20 5.15
CA GLN A 48 0.54 -7.48 4.60
C GLN A 48 1.33 -7.28 3.30
N PHE A 49 2.36 -8.10 3.10
CA PHE A 49 3.06 -8.20 1.83
C PHE A 49 2.12 -8.75 0.74
N VAL A 50 1.99 -8.04 -0.36
CA VAL A 50 1.07 -8.42 -1.44
C VAL A 50 1.61 -9.55 -2.32
N GLY A 51 2.87 -9.94 -2.15
CA GLY A 51 3.52 -11.00 -2.93
C GLY A 51 4.22 -10.50 -4.19
N LEU A 52 4.26 -9.20 -4.41
CA LEU A 52 4.87 -8.56 -5.59
C LEU A 52 5.97 -7.58 -5.18
N LYS A 53 6.86 -7.31 -6.14
CA LYS A 53 7.89 -6.29 -6.02
C LYS A 53 7.71 -5.25 -7.12
N ASP A 54 8.09 -4.02 -6.81
CA ASP A 54 8.09 -2.94 -7.78
C ASP A 54 9.24 -3.07 -8.81
N LYS A 55 9.31 -2.14 -9.75
CA LYS A 55 10.35 -2.11 -10.81
C LYS A 55 11.79 -2.08 -10.27
N ASN A 56 11.99 -1.64 -9.03
CA ASN A 56 13.29 -1.54 -8.37
C ASN A 56 13.58 -2.76 -7.47
N GLY A 57 12.69 -3.75 -7.43
CA GLY A 57 12.78 -4.92 -6.57
C GLY A 57 12.34 -4.69 -5.13
N LYS A 58 11.73 -3.54 -4.81
CA LYS A 58 11.18 -3.23 -3.50
C LYS A 58 9.89 -4.00 -3.28
N GLU A 59 9.75 -4.66 -2.13
CA GLU A 59 8.54 -5.37 -1.72
C GLU A 59 7.38 -4.38 -1.54
N ILE A 60 6.19 -4.78 -2.04
CA ILE A 60 4.97 -3.97 -1.95
C ILE A 60 4.11 -4.50 -0.80
N TYR A 61 3.70 -3.59 0.07
CA TYR A 61 2.86 -3.88 1.22
C TYR A 61 1.56 -3.08 1.17
N GLU A 62 0.55 -3.61 1.82
CA GLU A 62 -0.67 -2.86 2.12
C GLU A 62 -0.33 -1.52 2.80
N GLY A 63 -1.02 -0.45 2.41
CA GLY A 63 -0.74 0.91 2.83
C GLY A 63 0.41 1.60 2.07
N ASP A 64 1.07 0.93 1.12
CA ASP A 64 2.05 1.61 0.26
C ASP A 64 1.37 2.58 -0.69
N ILE A 65 2.10 3.65 -1.00
CA ILE A 65 1.78 4.56 -2.08
C ILE A 65 2.64 4.17 -3.28
N ILE A 66 1.99 3.79 -4.36
CA ILE A 66 2.66 3.47 -5.60
C ILE A 66 2.42 4.55 -6.66
N LYS A 67 3.40 4.69 -7.52
CA LYS A 67 3.33 5.46 -8.75
C LYS A 67 3.33 4.52 -9.94
N SER A 68 2.42 4.72 -10.88
CA SER A 68 2.40 4.00 -12.15
C SER A 68 2.30 4.98 -13.30
N THR A 69 2.97 4.67 -14.41
CA THR A 69 2.90 5.46 -15.65
C THR A 69 1.90 4.89 -16.63
N ASP A 70 1.48 3.64 -16.43
CA ASP A 70 0.58 2.95 -17.32
C ASP A 70 -0.81 2.85 -16.70
N TYR A 71 -1.66 3.71 -17.19
CA TYR A 71 -3.08 3.51 -16.98
C TYR A 71 -3.65 2.72 -18.15
N PRO A 72 -4.39 1.61 -17.90
CA PRO A 72 -4.83 0.70 -18.96
C PRO A 72 -5.90 1.29 -19.89
N PHE A 73 -6.30 2.51 -19.71
CA PHE A 73 -7.51 3.01 -20.36
C PHE A 73 -7.31 4.07 -21.39
N MET A 74 -6.33 4.25 -22.11
CA MET A 74 -6.38 5.14 -23.28
C MET A 74 -5.34 6.26 -23.38
N ASP A 75 -4.47 6.43 -22.44
CA ASP A 75 -3.42 7.42 -22.64
C ASP A 75 -2.10 6.72 -22.87
N GLU A 76 -1.43 7.05 -23.94
CA GLU A 76 -0.20 6.48 -24.46
C GLU A 76 0.99 6.52 -23.45
N GLY A 77 0.77 6.03 -22.22
CA GLY A 77 1.82 5.77 -21.24
C GLY A 77 2.53 7.02 -20.68
N LYS A 78 1.87 8.18 -20.64
CA LYS A 78 2.54 9.44 -20.27
C LYS A 78 2.04 10.13 -19.00
N VAL A 79 1.07 9.54 -18.29
CA VAL A 79 0.50 10.16 -17.10
C VAL A 79 0.92 9.38 -15.86
N ASN A 80 1.44 10.09 -14.86
CA ASN A 80 1.76 9.49 -13.57
C ASN A 80 0.49 9.41 -12.72
N TYR A 81 0.15 8.21 -12.27
CA TYR A 81 -0.91 7.97 -11.29
C TYR A 81 -0.27 7.62 -9.95
N LEU A 82 -0.85 8.13 -8.88
CA LEU A 82 -0.58 7.66 -7.53
C LEU A 82 -1.71 6.72 -7.11
N GLY A 83 -1.38 5.69 -6.37
CA GLY A 83 -2.36 4.75 -5.85
C GLY A 83 -1.99 4.24 -4.49
N ILE A 84 -2.99 3.89 -3.67
CA ILE A 84 -2.82 3.25 -2.37
C ILE A 84 -3.09 1.76 -2.54
N VAL A 85 -2.17 0.97 -2.01
CA VAL A 85 -2.32 -0.48 -1.95
C VAL A 85 -3.25 -0.84 -0.80
N SER A 86 -4.32 -1.58 -1.10
CA SER A 86 -5.32 -2.00 -0.13
C SER A 86 -5.71 -3.46 -0.33
N CYS A 87 -6.37 -4.05 0.67
CA CYS A 87 -6.94 -5.39 0.59
C CYS A 87 -8.46 -5.28 0.69
N ASP A 88 -9.18 -5.83 -0.28
CA ASP A 88 -10.62 -5.93 -0.20
C ASP A 88 -11.02 -7.14 0.64
N THR A 89 -11.67 -6.90 1.76
CA THR A 89 -12.19 -7.93 2.65
C THR A 89 -13.71 -8.14 2.49
N HIS A 90 -14.39 -7.26 1.76
CA HIS A 90 -15.85 -7.28 1.65
C HIS A 90 -16.40 -8.40 0.76
N ASP A 91 -15.69 -8.77 -0.30
CA ASP A 91 -16.17 -9.75 -1.28
C ASP A 91 -15.62 -11.18 -1.08
N SER A 92 -15.10 -11.49 0.10
CA SER A 92 -14.62 -12.86 0.48
C SER A 92 -13.45 -13.41 -0.34
N ILE A 93 -12.86 -12.63 -1.22
CA ILE A 93 -11.78 -13.10 -2.11
C ILE A 93 -10.39 -12.75 -1.57
N GLY A 94 -10.28 -11.77 -0.66
CA GLY A 94 -9.00 -11.37 -0.06
C GLY A 94 -7.96 -10.95 -1.10
N GLU A 95 -8.38 -10.26 -2.14
CA GLU A 95 -7.54 -9.81 -3.22
C GLU A 95 -6.95 -8.44 -2.91
N PHE A 96 -5.64 -8.30 -3.13
CA PHE A 96 -5.00 -6.98 -3.07
C PHE A 96 -5.29 -6.21 -4.35
N TYR A 97 -5.65 -4.97 -4.17
CA TYR A 97 -5.89 -4.03 -5.26
C TYR A 97 -5.18 -2.71 -5.00
N VAL A 98 -5.12 -1.88 -6.01
CA VAL A 98 -4.60 -0.52 -5.92
C VAL A 98 -5.74 0.45 -6.20
N MET A 99 -5.99 1.33 -5.25
CA MET A 99 -6.85 2.47 -5.50
C MET A 99 -6.03 3.58 -6.13
N LEU A 100 -6.21 3.77 -7.43
CA LEU A 100 -5.52 4.80 -8.19
C LEU A 100 -6.21 6.15 -8.00
N TYR A 101 -5.41 7.15 -7.66
CA TYR A 101 -5.84 8.54 -7.51
C TYR A 101 -5.43 9.37 -8.70
N VAL A 102 -6.29 10.32 -9.02
CA VAL A 102 -6.02 11.29 -10.07
C VAL A 102 -4.97 12.28 -9.57
N THR A 103 -3.87 12.37 -10.28
CA THR A 103 -2.87 13.40 -10.04
C THR A 103 -3.31 14.73 -10.66
N LYS A 104 -2.69 15.85 -10.25
CA LYS A 104 -2.92 17.17 -10.89
C LYS A 104 -2.66 17.13 -12.40
N GLU A 105 -1.76 16.27 -12.86
CA GLU A 105 -1.46 16.10 -14.26
C GLU A 105 -2.59 15.37 -15.02
N SER A 106 -3.12 14.30 -14.43
CA SER A 106 -4.24 13.56 -15.04
C SER A 106 -5.54 14.39 -15.04
N GLU A 107 -5.76 15.21 -14.00
CA GLU A 107 -6.90 16.12 -13.91
C GLU A 107 -6.89 17.18 -15.03
N ARG A 108 -5.73 17.74 -15.38
CA ARG A 108 -5.59 18.66 -16.51
C ARG A 108 -5.97 18.03 -17.84
N ARG A 109 -5.96 16.71 -17.94
CA ARG A 109 -6.35 15.93 -19.13
C ARG A 109 -7.81 15.49 -19.10
N GLY A 110 -8.60 15.97 -18.13
CA GLY A 110 -10.02 15.65 -17.99
C GLY A 110 -10.33 14.30 -17.33
N ILE A 111 -9.34 13.68 -16.71
CA ILE A 111 -9.54 12.47 -15.91
C ILE A 111 -9.86 12.88 -14.48
N SER A 112 -11.10 12.69 -14.06
CA SER A 112 -11.60 13.24 -12.79
C SER A 112 -11.92 12.20 -11.70
N ASN A 113 -11.75 10.91 -11.98
CA ASN A 113 -12.19 9.86 -11.06
C ASN A 113 -11.05 8.93 -10.64
N PHE A 114 -11.06 8.51 -9.39
CA PHE A 114 -10.25 7.40 -8.92
C PHE A 114 -10.93 6.06 -9.29
N THR A 115 -10.14 5.00 -9.39
CA THR A 115 -10.63 3.67 -9.71
C THR A 115 -9.79 2.61 -9.02
N ASN A 116 -10.44 1.52 -8.63
CA ASN A 116 -9.75 0.36 -8.10
C ASN A 116 -9.20 -0.47 -9.26
N LYS A 117 -7.97 -0.92 -9.11
CA LYS A 117 -7.29 -1.80 -10.06
C LYS A 117 -6.67 -2.99 -9.36
N SER A 118 -6.93 -4.17 -9.88
CA SER A 118 -6.16 -5.35 -9.52
C SER A 118 -4.70 -5.17 -9.95
N PHE A 119 -3.77 -5.75 -9.18
CA PHE A 119 -2.37 -5.80 -9.61
C PHE A 119 -2.15 -6.55 -10.93
N TYR A 120 -3.08 -7.43 -11.32
CA TYR A 120 -3.04 -8.10 -12.63
C TYR A 120 -3.24 -7.13 -13.81
N ASP A 121 -3.89 -6.00 -13.57
CA ASP A 121 -4.14 -4.98 -14.59
C ASP A 121 -2.99 -3.96 -14.69
N LEU A 122 -2.00 -4.04 -13.82
CA LEU A 122 -0.84 -3.15 -13.80
C LEU A 122 0.38 -3.82 -14.42
N GLN A 123 1.10 -3.07 -15.24
CA GLN A 123 2.42 -3.50 -15.73
C GLN A 123 3.46 -3.23 -14.65
N MET A 124 3.88 -4.28 -13.94
CA MET A 124 4.73 -4.15 -12.76
C MET A 124 6.09 -3.50 -13.04
N GLU A 125 6.59 -3.57 -14.25
CA GLU A 125 7.79 -2.85 -14.71
C GLU A 125 7.65 -1.33 -14.65
N ASN A 126 6.45 -0.81 -14.57
CA ASN A 126 6.15 0.63 -14.48
C ASN A 126 5.65 1.06 -13.10
N VAL A 127 5.55 0.12 -12.16
CA VAL A 127 5.13 0.39 -10.78
C VAL A 127 6.34 0.70 -9.91
N GLU A 128 6.24 1.76 -9.10
CA GLU A 128 7.25 2.18 -8.15
C GLU A 128 6.62 2.54 -6.80
N VAL A 129 7.14 1.97 -5.71
CA VAL A 129 6.76 2.37 -4.35
C VAL A 129 7.44 3.69 -4.00
N VAL A 130 6.65 4.75 -3.86
CA VAL A 130 7.13 6.12 -3.60
C VAL A 130 6.96 6.57 -2.17
N GLY A 131 6.20 5.83 -1.35
CA GLY A 131 5.96 6.12 0.05
C GLY A 131 4.94 5.18 0.67
N ASN A 132 4.34 5.59 1.77
CA ASN A 132 3.23 4.91 2.41
C ASN A 132 2.29 5.92 3.08
N ILE A 133 1.06 5.50 3.37
CA ILE A 133 0.01 6.37 3.94
C ILE A 133 0.31 6.90 5.34
N PHE A 134 1.25 6.29 6.07
CA PHE A 134 1.61 6.70 7.43
C PHE A 134 2.65 7.81 7.44
N ASP A 135 3.66 7.70 6.58
CA ASP A 135 4.80 8.62 6.53
C ASP A 135 4.62 9.75 5.50
N ASN A 136 3.77 9.55 4.48
CA ASN A 136 3.70 10.41 3.30
C ASN A 136 2.28 10.91 2.96
N ARG A 137 1.45 11.15 3.95
CA ARG A 137 0.05 11.63 3.76
C ARG A 137 -0.06 12.86 2.85
N GLY A 138 0.87 13.79 2.95
CA GLY A 138 0.88 15.01 2.13
C GLY A 138 1.16 14.80 0.63
N MET A 139 1.33 13.56 0.16
CA MET A 139 1.44 13.27 -1.28
C MET A 139 0.09 13.37 -2.01
N PHE A 140 -1.01 13.29 -1.29
CA PHE A 140 -2.37 13.42 -1.83
C PHE A 140 -2.90 14.84 -1.61
N ARG A 141 -3.99 15.19 -2.31
CA ARG A 141 -4.69 16.46 -2.11
C ARG A 141 -5.51 16.40 -0.81
N ASP A 142 -5.79 17.55 -0.22
CA ASP A 142 -6.62 17.66 0.99
C ASP A 142 -7.99 17.00 0.83
N SER A 143 -8.59 17.05 -0.38
CA SER A 143 -9.84 16.37 -0.70
C SER A 143 -9.75 14.84 -0.74
N ASP A 144 -8.55 14.31 -0.91
CA ASP A 144 -8.30 12.87 -0.98
C ASP A 144 -7.90 12.32 0.42
N GLU A 145 -7.54 13.21 1.36
CA GLU A 145 -7.23 12.83 2.74
C GLU A 145 -8.47 12.29 3.48
N GLU A 146 -9.66 12.84 3.23
CA GLU A 146 -10.91 12.32 3.79
C GLU A 146 -11.18 10.88 3.34
N ILE A 147 -10.87 10.57 2.08
CA ILE A 147 -11.01 9.22 1.53
C ILE A 147 -9.99 8.28 2.15
N MET A 148 -8.75 8.75 2.39
CA MET A 148 -7.72 7.97 3.09
C MET A 148 -8.09 7.67 4.53
N LEU A 149 -8.67 8.63 5.26
CA LEU A 149 -9.13 8.44 6.63
C LEU A 149 -10.22 7.36 6.71
N TRP A 150 -11.11 7.32 5.74
CA TRP A 150 -12.17 6.31 5.66
C TRP A 150 -11.61 4.87 5.55
N TYR A 151 -10.47 4.69 4.86
CA TYR A 151 -9.80 3.38 4.75
C TYR A 151 -8.99 2.98 6.00
N LEU A 152 -8.70 3.93 6.88
CA LEU A 152 -7.96 3.67 8.12
C LEU A 152 -8.89 3.41 9.31
N GLU A 153 -10.20 3.66 9.16
CA GLU A 153 -11.22 3.52 10.23
C GLU A 153 -12.00 2.20 10.14
N ASP A 154 -11.88 1.43 9.06
CA ASP A 154 -12.44 0.08 8.89
C ASP A 154 -11.39 -1.00 9.17
#